data_1ec08a941303e8ff35e79bedb26541f0
#
_entry.id   1ec08a941303e8ff35e79bedb26541f0
#
_cell.length_a   1.000
_cell.length_b   1.000
_cell.length_c   1.000
_cell.angle_alpha   90.00
_cell.angle_beta   90.00
_cell.angle_gamma   90.00
#
_symmetry.space_group_name_H-M   'P 1'
#
loop_
_entity.id
_entity.type
_entity.pdbx_description
1 polymer ?
#
loop_
_entity_poly.entity_id
_entity_poly.type
_entity_poly.pdbx_seq_one_letter_code
_entity_poly.pdbx_strand_id
1 'polypeptide(L)'
;MLVGLIQRMLRTLSRVVPRRADRWVFASRADAYVDNPRFLFEHVADHHHEISAVWVSGDDAVVDRVRGEGRSAARRWSISGIWSTLRAGVAVYAFDVADVNVALTGGTVGVNLYHGIPLKQIENDITVGSARRIYHPRTLADRLRAATVYYPRSIPNDLVLAPSAQVAQAMQRAFGARARHMMVGRPPRMTVSVADRAAVAVEGADRGGDDHPAVLLYAPTWRVPPGFDLAEALPDLDALESALSDANTRLLIKAHLYDKVMLPRLLDRVELVPNEAEINELIGRVDGVVTDYSSVMFDAALLRIPVVFYPFDLADYVRASSTSFAFDYESLVKGHVARTYAELVDVIHSGAWRTWTFPPEVRDQVWGEGPGPAMVDSNSDLVGQITNVATSRFGPARFGRARVGGSAP
;
A
#
# COMPACT_ATOMS: atom_id res chain seq x y z
N MET A 1 -18.48 20.35 7.06
CA MET A 1 -18.50 20.65 8.50
C MET A 1 -19.55 19.83 9.26
N LEU A 2 -20.83 19.89 8.92
CA LEU A 2 -21.91 19.13 9.59
C LEU A 2 -21.64 17.61 9.61
N VAL A 3 -21.24 17.03 8.48
CA VAL A 3 -20.88 15.59 8.39
C VAL A 3 -19.80 15.20 9.39
N GLY A 4 -18.75 15.98 9.54
CA GLY A 4 -17.68 15.68 10.50
C GLY A 4 -18.13 15.75 11.96
N LEU A 5 -19.05 16.66 12.28
CA LEU A 5 -19.65 16.73 13.63
C LEU A 5 -20.54 15.51 13.90
N ILE A 6 -21.36 15.11 12.93
CA ILE A 6 -22.20 13.90 13.02
C ILE A 6 -21.33 12.65 13.19
N GLN A 7 -20.27 12.51 12.39
CA GLN A 7 -19.33 11.39 12.50
C GLN A 7 -18.67 11.33 13.88
N ARG A 8 -18.28 12.48 14.43
CA ARG A 8 -17.68 12.58 15.77
C ARG A 8 -18.67 12.17 16.87
N MET A 9 -19.92 12.61 16.77
CA MET A 9 -20.98 12.23 17.70
C MET A 9 -21.26 10.71 17.64
N LEU A 10 -21.48 10.18 16.43
CA LEU A 10 -21.74 8.75 16.22
C LEU A 10 -20.56 7.89 16.68
N ARG A 11 -19.31 8.33 16.42
CA ARG A 11 -18.12 7.66 16.92
C ARG A 11 -18.07 7.59 18.45
N THR A 12 -18.51 8.66 19.12
CA THR A 12 -18.56 8.68 20.59
C THR A 12 -19.63 7.70 21.08
N LEU A 13 -20.81 7.69 20.46
CA LEU A 13 -21.89 6.75 20.78
C LEU A 13 -21.49 5.29 20.50
N SER A 14 -20.76 5.04 19.43
CA SER A 14 -20.33 3.67 19.09
C SER A 14 -19.38 3.04 20.12
N ARG A 15 -18.79 3.83 21.03
CA ARG A 15 -17.93 3.34 22.12
C ARG A 15 -18.67 2.53 23.17
N VAL A 16 -19.99 2.74 23.32
CA VAL A 16 -20.80 2.00 24.31
C VAL A 16 -21.18 0.60 23.84
N VAL A 17 -20.99 0.31 22.54
CA VAL A 17 -21.29 -1.01 22.00
C VAL A 17 -20.22 -2.00 22.44
N PRO A 18 -20.56 -3.13 23.11
CA PRO A 18 -19.60 -4.13 23.51
C PRO A 18 -18.87 -4.73 22.29
N ARG A 19 -17.55 -4.70 22.30
CA ARG A 19 -16.71 -5.20 21.24
C ARG A 19 -16.11 -6.55 21.58
N ARG A 20 -15.62 -7.27 20.58
CA ARG A 20 -15.04 -8.59 20.75
C ARG A 20 -13.63 -8.61 20.14
N ALA A 21 -12.65 -9.11 20.88
CA ALA A 21 -11.26 -9.20 20.45
C ALA A 21 -11.07 -10.07 19.18
N ASP A 22 -11.92 -11.09 19.02
CA ASP A 22 -11.92 -12.05 17.91
C ASP A 22 -12.69 -11.58 16.66
N ARG A 23 -13.18 -10.34 16.62
CA ARG A 23 -13.87 -9.77 15.45
C ARG A 23 -13.06 -8.64 14.86
N TRP A 24 -12.61 -8.83 13.64
CA TRP A 24 -11.78 -7.87 12.92
C TRP A 24 -12.49 -7.40 11.66
N VAL A 25 -12.41 -6.10 11.39
CA VAL A 25 -12.84 -5.52 10.12
C VAL A 25 -11.66 -4.93 9.39
N PHE A 26 -11.65 -5.13 8.08
CA PHE A 26 -10.59 -4.71 7.18
C PHE A 26 -11.15 -3.82 6.08
N ALA A 27 -10.38 -2.83 5.68
CA ALA A 27 -10.67 -2.01 4.51
C ALA A 27 -9.39 -1.37 3.99
N SER A 28 -9.43 -0.87 2.76
CA SER A 28 -8.37 -0.09 2.17
C SER A 28 -8.92 1.18 1.52
N ARG A 29 -8.01 2.00 0.99
CA ARG A 29 -8.30 3.30 0.39
C ARG A 29 -9.26 3.18 -0.79
N ALA A 30 -10.09 4.20 -0.97
CA ALA A 30 -11.02 4.32 -2.12
C ALA A 30 -11.94 3.12 -2.31
N ASP A 31 -12.28 2.42 -1.22
CA ASP A 31 -13.10 1.21 -1.26
C ASP A 31 -12.51 0.02 -2.03
N ALA A 32 -11.24 0.11 -2.45
CA ALA A 32 -10.56 -0.92 -3.23
C ALA A 32 -10.14 -2.14 -2.38
N TYR A 33 -9.99 -3.29 -3.02
CA TYR A 33 -9.47 -4.53 -2.40
C TYR A 33 -7.99 -4.67 -2.74
N VAL A 34 -7.14 -3.90 -2.04
CA VAL A 34 -5.71 -3.74 -2.35
C VAL A 34 -4.86 -3.52 -1.10
N ASP A 35 -3.53 -3.58 -1.27
CA ASP A 35 -2.52 -3.17 -0.32
C ASP A 35 -2.46 -4.04 0.96
N ASN A 36 -1.66 -3.63 1.94
CA ASN A 36 -1.39 -4.37 3.19
C ASN A 36 -2.64 -4.91 3.90
N PRO A 37 -3.76 -4.16 4.02
CA PRO A 37 -4.97 -4.71 4.62
C PRO A 37 -5.55 -5.91 3.89
N ARG A 38 -5.48 -5.96 2.54
CA ARG A 38 -5.93 -7.10 1.75
C ARG A 38 -5.12 -8.34 2.10
N PHE A 39 -3.80 -8.26 1.99
CA PHE A 39 -2.93 -9.42 2.21
C PHE A 39 -2.99 -9.93 3.65
N LEU A 40 -3.12 -9.03 4.65
CA LEU A 40 -3.34 -9.47 6.03
C LEU A 40 -4.73 -10.07 6.23
N PHE A 41 -5.77 -9.54 5.58
CA PHE A 41 -7.13 -10.08 5.63
C PHE A 41 -7.19 -11.50 5.06
N GLU A 42 -6.57 -11.72 3.90
CA GLU A 42 -6.47 -13.04 3.26
C GLU A 42 -5.76 -14.03 4.19
N HIS A 43 -4.60 -13.63 4.73
CA HIS A 43 -3.86 -14.45 5.68
C HIS A 43 -4.68 -14.80 6.93
N VAL A 44 -5.38 -13.84 7.53
CA VAL A 44 -6.24 -14.08 8.71
C VAL A 44 -7.41 -14.99 8.36
N ALA A 45 -8.05 -14.79 7.21
CA ALA A 45 -9.18 -15.61 6.79
C ALA A 45 -8.76 -17.08 6.53
N ASP A 46 -7.57 -17.29 6.00
CA ASP A 46 -7.08 -18.59 5.58
C ASP A 46 -6.40 -19.38 6.72
N HIS A 47 -5.79 -18.70 7.71
CA HIS A 47 -4.96 -19.36 8.74
C HIS A 47 -5.42 -19.14 10.19
N HIS A 48 -6.32 -18.18 10.45
CA HIS A 48 -6.76 -17.79 11.80
C HIS A 48 -8.28 -17.90 11.96
N HIS A 49 -8.80 -19.12 11.87
CA HIS A 49 -10.25 -19.38 11.90
C HIS A 49 -10.92 -19.01 13.23
N GLU A 50 -10.14 -18.78 14.29
CA GLU A 50 -10.57 -18.23 15.56
C GLU A 50 -10.95 -16.73 15.46
N ILE A 51 -10.50 -16.04 14.40
CA ILE A 51 -10.78 -14.62 14.14
C ILE A 51 -11.87 -14.50 13.07
N SER A 52 -12.96 -13.85 13.41
CA SER A 52 -14.00 -13.49 12.44
C SER A 52 -13.55 -12.24 11.66
N ALA A 53 -12.90 -12.43 10.53
CA ALA A 53 -12.43 -11.38 9.63
C ALA A 53 -13.51 -11.01 8.61
N VAL A 54 -13.77 -9.71 8.43
CA VAL A 54 -14.75 -9.19 7.45
C VAL A 54 -14.14 -8.02 6.70
N TRP A 55 -14.11 -8.12 5.37
CA TRP A 55 -13.79 -6.98 4.51
C TRP A 55 -14.99 -6.04 4.40
N VAL A 56 -14.76 -4.74 4.57
CA VAL A 56 -15.82 -3.72 4.49
C VAL A 56 -15.50 -2.74 3.37
N SER A 57 -16.40 -2.60 2.40
CA SER A 57 -16.25 -1.68 1.28
C SER A 57 -17.53 -0.92 0.99
N GLY A 58 -17.42 0.27 0.40
CA GLY A 58 -18.54 1.02 -0.18
C GLY A 58 -18.88 0.57 -1.61
N ASP A 59 -18.02 -0.22 -2.24
CA ASP A 59 -18.17 -0.71 -3.60
C ASP A 59 -18.75 -2.13 -3.62
N ASP A 60 -19.86 -2.31 -4.32
CA ASP A 60 -20.54 -3.60 -4.43
C ASP A 60 -19.70 -4.61 -5.21
N ALA A 61 -18.99 -4.19 -6.27
CA ALA A 61 -18.14 -5.08 -7.06
C ALA A 61 -17.00 -5.67 -6.22
N VAL A 62 -16.43 -4.88 -5.32
CA VAL A 62 -15.42 -5.34 -4.37
C VAL A 62 -16.01 -6.35 -3.37
N VAL A 63 -17.20 -6.07 -2.83
CA VAL A 63 -17.87 -7.00 -1.91
C VAL A 63 -18.17 -8.34 -2.59
N ASP A 64 -18.67 -8.30 -3.84
CA ASP A 64 -19.01 -9.49 -4.60
C ASP A 64 -17.75 -10.29 -5.00
N ARG A 65 -16.67 -9.61 -5.38
CA ARG A 65 -15.36 -10.24 -5.63
C ARG A 65 -14.87 -11.01 -4.41
N VAL A 66 -14.79 -10.37 -3.24
CA VAL A 66 -14.28 -10.98 -2.00
C VAL A 66 -15.14 -12.18 -1.58
N ARG A 67 -16.46 -12.09 -1.75
CA ARG A 67 -17.38 -13.20 -1.50
C ARG A 67 -17.20 -14.33 -2.51
N GLY A 68 -16.97 -14.00 -3.79
CA GLY A 68 -16.68 -14.96 -4.85
C GLY A 68 -15.40 -15.76 -4.59
N GLU A 69 -14.44 -15.15 -3.89
CA GLU A 69 -13.21 -15.80 -3.40
C GLU A 69 -13.44 -16.64 -2.11
N GLY A 70 -14.69 -16.81 -1.66
CA GLY A 70 -15.05 -17.61 -0.48
C GLY A 70 -14.80 -16.90 0.86
N ARG A 71 -14.50 -15.60 0.87
CA ARG A 71 -14.20 -14.84 2.08
C ARG A 71 -15.36 -13.95 2.52
N SER A 72 -15.38 -13.53 3.78
CA SER A 72 -16.45 -12.71 4.33
C SER A 72 -16.30 -11.24 3.97
N ALA A 73 -17.30 -10.65 3.32
CA ALA A 73 -17.33 -9.22 3.03
C ALA A 73 -18.73 -8.62 3.25
N ALA A 74 -18.76 -7.33 3.53
CA ALA A 74 -20.01 -6.61 3.73
C ALA A 74 -19.94 -5.18 3.16
N ARG A 75 -21.04 -4.72 2.58
CA ARG A 75 -21.16 -3.32 2.20
C ARG A 75 -21.17 -2.44 3.47
N ARG A 76 -20.37 -1.36 3.46
CA ARG A 76 -20.09 -0.49 4.63
C ARG A 76 -21.35 -0.06 5.39
N TRP A 77 -22.41 0.30 4.69
CA TRP A 77 -23.65 0.81 5.25
C TRP A 77 -24.82 -0.19 5.24
N SER A 78 -24.58 -1.45 4.89
CA SER A 78 -25.57 -2.50 5.07
C SER A 78 -25.71 -2.87 6.56
N ILE A 79 -26.80 -3.53 6.91
CA ILE A 79 -27.04 -4.01 8.29
C ILE A 79 -25.87 -4.89 8.76
N SER A 80 -25.39 -5.80 7.89
CA SER A 80 -24.27 -6.68 8.22
C SER A 80 -22.95 -5.90 8.37
N GLY A 81 -22.69 -4.91 7.52
CA GLY A 81 -21.48 -4.07 7.60
C GLY A 81 -21.48 -3.18 8.85
N ILE A 82 -22.61 -2.56 9.16
CA ILE A 82 -22.81 -1.76 10.39
C ILE A 82 -22.57 -2.66 11.62
N TRP A 83 -23.23 -3.83 11.67
CA TRP A 83 -23.11 -4.75 12.79
C TRP A 83 -21.69 -5.29 12.96
N SER A 84 -21.06 -5.72 11.85
CA SER A 84 -19.68 -6.20 11.88
C SER A 84 -18.73 -5.13 12.41
N THR A 85 -18.84 -3.88 11.94
CA THR A 85 -18.00 -2.77 12.38
C THR A 85 -18.27 -2.38 13.85
N LEU A 86 -19.53 -2.34 14.29
CA LEU A 86 -19.87 -2.02 15.67
C LEU A 86 -19.38 -3.08 16.67
N ARG A 87 -19.32 -4.34 16.25
CA ARG A 87 -18.89 -5.45 17.12
C ARG A 87 -17.40 -5.75 17.03
N ALA A 88 -16.71 -5.17 16.04
CA ALA A 88 -15.28 -5.40 15.85
C ALA A 88 -14.44 -4.86 17.01
N GLY A 89 -13.56 -5.69 17.56
CA GLY A 89 -12.50 -5.25 18.47
C GLY A 89 -11.34 -4.59 17.73
N VAL A 90 -11.10 -5.02 16.49
CA VAL A 90 -9.99 -4.52 15.66
C VAL A 90 -10.52 -3.94 14.34
N ALA A 91 -9.98 -2.80 13.94
CA ALA A 91 -10.18 -2.20 12.64
C ALA A 91 -8.81 -2.00 11.96
N VAL A 92 -8.60 -2.69 10.83
CA VAL A 92 -7.34 -2.68 10.06
C VAL A 92 -7.55 -1.88 8.78
N TYR A 93 -6.62 -0.96 8.51
CA TYR A 93 -6.71 -0.04 7.37
C TYR A 93 -5.32 0.38 6.86
N ALA A 94 -5.29 0.97 5.64
CA ALA A 94 -4.05 1.39 5.00
C ALA A 94 -3.67 2.85 5.27
N PHE A 95 -4.63 3.73 5.53
CA PHE A 95 -4.38 5.16 5.61
C PHE A 95 -4.91 5.79 6.90
N ASP A 96 -6.21 5.81 7.08
CA ASP A 96 -6.85 6.23 8.32
C ASP A 96 -8.16 5.46 8.53
N VAL A 97 -8.77 5.66 9.68
CA VAL A 97 -9.98 4.93 10.07
C VAL A 97 -11.19 5.16 9.15
N ALA A 98 -11.14 6.17 8.27
CA ALA A 98 -12.19 6.41 7.27
C ALA A 98 -12.22 5.33 6.19
N ASP A 99 -11.12 4.65 5.97
CA ASP A 99 -11.08 3.48 5.07
C ASP A 99 -12.16 2.46 5.50
N VAL A 100 -12.31 2.23 6.81
CA VAL A 100 -13.35 1.37 7.38
C VAL A 100 -14.67 2.13 7.58
N ASN A 101 -14.75 2.94 8.64
CA ASN A 101 -15.91 3.78 8.96
C ASN A 101 -15.63 4.64 10.20
N VAL A 102 -15.53 5.96 10.02
CA VAL A 102 -15.26 6.89 11.13
C VAL A 102 -16.29 6.79 12.24
N ALA A 103 -17.58 6.70 11.89
CA ALA A 103 -18.67 6.75 12.84
C ALA A 103 -18.80 5.49 13.72
N LEU A 104 -18.50 4.33 13.16
CA LEU A 104 -18.79 3.04 13.79
C LEU A 104 -17.60 2.40 14.50
N THR A 105 -16.38 2.91 14.28
CA THR A 105 -15.14 2.37 14.84
C THR A 105 -14.72 3.01 16.17
N GLY A 106 -15.63 3.70 16.87
CA GLY A 106 -15.34 4.24 18.20
C GLY A 106 -15.02 3.13 19.20
N GLY A 107 -13.84 3.17 19.82
CA GLY A 107 -13.40 2.17 20.80
C GLY A 107 -12.72 0.92 20.22
N THR A 108 -12.66 0.70 18.90
CA THR A 108 -11.84 -0.38 18.32
C THR A 108 -10.36 -0.17 18.59
N VAL A 109 -9.55 -1.22 18.53
CA VAL A 109 -8.11 -1.13 18.31
C VAL A 109 -7.91 -0.76 16.85
N GLY A 110 -7.41 0.45 16.59
CA GLY A 110 -7.10 0.95 15.25
C GLY A 110 -5.71 0.51 14.81
N VAL A 111 -5.63 -0.27 13.76
CA VAL A 111 -4.38 -0.80 13.20
C VAL A 111 -4.15 -0.19 11.82
N ASN A 112 -3.14 0.66 11.72
CA ASN A 112 -2.72 1.28 10.47
C ASN A 112 -1.51 0.51 9.91
N LEU A 113 -1.72 -0.25 8.85
CA LEU A 113 -0.65 -0.99 8.18
C LEU A 113 0.14 -0.12 7.20
N TYR A 114 -0.31 1.09 6.97
CA TYR A 114 0.20 2.03 6.00
C TYR A 114 0.25 1.42 4.57
N HIS A 115 0.54 2.24 3.57
CA HIS A 115 0.44 1.85 2.15
C HIS A 115 1.78 1.92 1.40
N GLY A 116 2.89 1.97 2.12
CA GLY A 116 4.23 2.03 1.54
C GLY A 116 5.21 2.77 2.44
N ILE A 117 6.48 2.77 2.04
CA ILE A 117 7.52 3.51 2.73
C ILE A 117 7.41 4.98 2.33
N PRO A 118 7.35 5.92 3.28
CA PRO A 118 7.20 7.33 2.97
C PRO A 118 8.43 7.90 2.25
N LEU A 119 8.36 8.06 0.93
CA LEU A 119 9.34 8.81 0.15
C LEU A 119 9.16 10.33 0.34
N LYS A 120 7.94 10.76 0.63
CA LYS A 120 7.57 12.16 0.88
C LYS A 120 7.35 12.40 2.35
N GLN A 121 7.45 13.67 2.74
CA GLN A 121 7.03 14.08 4.07
C GLN A 121 5.55 13.73 4.30
N ILE A 122 5.26 13.17 5.46
CA ILE A 122 3.93 12.73 5.86
C ILE A 122 3.50 13.43 7.16
N GLU A 123 2.21 13.53 7.35
CA GLU A 123 1.60 13.92 8.61
C GLU A 123 2.16 15.26 9.15
N ASN A 124 2.68 15.31 10.37
CA ASN A 124 3.23 16.54 10.99
C ASN A 124 4.50 17.06 10.32
N ASP A 125 5.19 16.25 9.51
CA ASP A 125 6.37 16.69 8.77
C ASP A 125 5.98 17.52 7.52
N ILE A 126 4.70 17.52 7.13
CA ILE A 126 4.19 18.33 6.02
C ILE A 126 4.13 19.80 6.41
N THR A 127 5.17 20.55 6.06
CA THR A 127 5.31 21.98 6.41
C THR A 127 4.99 22.94 5.24
N VAL A 128 4.84 22.40 4.02
CA VAL A 128 4.60 23.16 2.79
C VAL A 128 3.33 22.67 2.06
N GLY A 129 2.88 23.40 1.07
CA GLY A 129 1.74 23.06 0.24
C GLY A 129 0.38 23.16 0.95
N SER A 130 -0.65 22.68 0.28
CA SER A 130 -2.05 22.77 0.75
C SER A 130 -2.33 21.88 1.95
N ALA A 131 -1.68 20.71 2.02
CA ALA A 131 -1.84 19.73 3.10
C ALA A 131 -1.30 20.22 4.44
N ARG A 132 -0.36 21.19 4.46
CA ARG A 132 0.13 21.82 5.70
C ARG A 132 -1.01 22.33 6.58
N ARG A 133 -2.08 22.86 6.00
CA ARG A 133 -3.21 23.43 6.78
C ARG A 133 -3.94 22.37 7.63
N ILE A 134 -3.80 21.09 7.30
CA ILE A 134 -4.40 19.99 8.05
C ILE A 134 -3.63 19.77 9.34
N TYR A 135 -2.28 19.74 9.26
CA TYR A 135 -1.41 19.37 10.36
C TYR A 135 -0.90 20.59 11.15
N HIS A 136 -0.76 21.74 10.48
CA HIS A 136 -0.31 23.01 11.06
C HIS A 136 -1.32 24.14 10.80
N PRO A 137 -2.54 24.07 11.35
CA PRO A 137 -3.56 25.10 11.14
C PRO A 137 -3.13 26.43 11.76
N ARG A 138 -3.08 27.50 10.97
CA ARG A 138 -2.71 28.86 11.42
C ARG A 138 -3.92 29.74 11.68
N THR A 139 -5.00 29.57 10.91
CA THR A 139 -6.21 30.38 11.02
C THR A 139 -7.32 29.63 11.78
N LEU A 140 -8.31 30.37 12.27
CA LEU A 140 -9.51 29.77 12.87
C LEU A 140 -10.24 28.86 11.87
N ALA A 141 -10.29 29.27 10.60
CA ALA A 141 -10.90 28.47 9.53
C ALA A 141 -10.15 27.14 9.30
N ASP A 142 -8.80 27.17 9.34
CA ASP A 142 -8.01 25.94 9.23
C ASP A 142 -8.27 25.00 10.44
N ARG A 143 -8.30 25.57 11.65
CA ARG A 143 -8.62 24.79 12.87
C ARG A 143 -10.02 24.15 12.81
N LEU A 144 -10.99 24.92 12.31
CA LEU A 144 -12.35 24.44 12.16
C LEU A 144 -12.45 23.32 11.10
N ARG A 145 -11.74 23.46 9.98
CA ARG A 145 -11.64 22.42 8.94
C ARG A 145 -10.92 21.17 9.47
N ALA A 146 -9.81 21.33 10.20
CA ALA A 146 -9.09 20.22 10.82
C ALA A 146 -10.01 19.46 11.81
N ALA A 147 -10.79 20.17 12.62
CA ALA A 147 -11.69 19.57 13.61
C ALA A 147 -12.95 18.92 13.01
N THR A 148 -13.28 19.20 11.73
CA THR A 148 -14.50 18.73 11.09
C THR A 148 -14.23 17.90 9.83
N VAL A 149 -13.75 18.53 8.75
CA VAL A 149 -13.53 17.86 7.44
C VAL A 149 -12.40 16.84 7.55
N TYR A 150 -11.32 17.20 8.26
CA TYR A 150 -10.15 16.34 8.45
C TYR A 150 -10.15 15.61 9.80
N TYR A 151 -11.29 15.54 10.46
CA TYR A 151 -11.45 14.82 11.73
C TYR A 151 -10.89 13.39 11.71
N PRO A 152 -11.08 12.57 10.64
CA PRO A 152 -10.49 11.23 10.59
C PRO A 152 -8.97 11.21 10.82
N ARG A 153 -8.27 12.22 10.27
CA ARG A 153 -6.82 12.39 10.42
C ARG A 153 -6.37 12.71 11.84
N SER A 154 -7.27 13.19 12.70
CA SER A 154 -6.97 13.48 14.12
C SER A 154 -7.16 12.26 15.04
N ILE A 155 -7.72 11.17 14.52
CA ILE A 155 -7.99 9.96 15.31
C ILE A 155 -6.68 9.18 15.49
N PRO A 156 -6.29 8.87 16.75
CA PRO A 156 -5.10 8.08 16.99
C PRO A 156 -5.22 6.65 16.43
N ASN A 157 -4.11 6.15 15.90
CA ASN A 157 -3.91 4.73 15.62
C ASN A 157 -3.36 4.07 16.88
N ASP A 158 -3.91 2.95 17.30
CA ASP A 158 -3.36 2.18 18.43
C ASP A 158 -2.05 1.50 18.03
N LEU A 159 -2.01 0.96 16.81
CA LEU A 159 -0.85 0.30 16.21
C LEU A 159 -0.57 0.89 14.81
N VAL A 160 0.70 1.14 14.51
CA VAL A 160 1.17 1.57 13.17
C VAL A 160 2.31 0.66 12.74
N LEU A 161 2.23 0.07 11.55
CA LEU A 161 3.27 -0.78 11.01
C LEU A 161 4.36 0.02 10.31
N ALA A 162 5.61 -0.33 10.56
CA ALA A 162 6.78 0.15 9.84
C ALA A 162 7.71 -1.01 9.48
N PRO A 163 8.41 -0.97 8.33
CA PRO A 163 9.23 -2.08 7.87
C PRO A 163 10.55 -2.25 8.64
N SER A 164 11.05 -1.21 9.28
CA SER A 164 12.28 -1.22 10.07
C SER A 164 12.21 -0.28 11.26
N ALA A 165 13.14 -0.43 12.19
CA ALA A 165 13.26 0.46 13.35
C ALA A 165 13.54 1.91 12.94
N GLN A 166 14.31 2.15 11.89
CA GLN A 166 14.60 3.49 11.39
C GLN A 166 13.36 4.15 10.78
N VAL A 167 12.62 3.42 9.94
CA VAL A 167 11.35 3.91 9.39
C VAL A 167 10.33 4.11 10.51
N ALA A 168 10.28 3.21 11.50
CA ALA A 168 9.41 3.37 12.67
C ALA A 168 9.70 4.68 13.43
N GLN A 169 10.96 5.01 13.65
CA GLN A 169 11.33 6.28 14.29
C GLN A 169 10.91 7.50 13.47
N ALA A 170 11.09 7.46 12.15
CA ALA A 170 10.65 8.54 11.26
C ALA A 170 9.11 8.68 11.28
N MET A 171 8.39 7.58 11.15
CA MET A 171 6.93 7.58 11.21
C MET A 171 6.41 8.01 12.60
N GLN A 172 7.04 7.58 13.69
CA GLN A 172 6.68 8.01 15.05
C GLN A 172 6.81 9.53 15.22
N ARG A 173 7.87 10.17 14.66
CA ARG A 173 8.00 11.63 14.67
C ARG A 173 6.88 12.28 13.85
N ALA A 174 6.63 11.78 12.64
CA ALA A 174 5.62 12.32 11.74
C ALA A 174 4.20 12.21 12.32
N PHE A 175 3.83 11.05 12.83
CA PHE A 175 2.52 10.83 13.46
C PHE A 175 2.39 11.48 14.83
N GLY A 176 3.49 11.63 15.57
CA GLY A 176 3.49 12.14 16.94
C GLY A 176 2.58 11.30 17.86
N ALA A 177 1.78 11.96 18.68
CA ALA A 177 0.86 11.30 19.62
C ALA A 177 -0.27 10.50 18.95
N ARG A 178 -0.39 10.57 17.61
CA ARG A 178 -1.40 9.80 16.87
C ARG A 178 -0.95 8.38 16.55
N ALA A 179 0.33 8.04 16.63
CA ALA A 179 0.82 6.66 16.66
C ALA A 179 1.10 6.28 18.12
N ARG A 180 0.24 5.48 18.71
CA ARG A 180 0.42 5.08 20.12
C ARG A 180 1.54 4.07 20.28
N HIS A 181 1.59 3.09 19.37
CA HIS A 181 2.64 2.07 19.34
C HIS A 181 3.06 1.79 17.89
N MET A 182 4.36 1.69 17.66
CA MET A 182 4.92 1.25 16.38
C MET A 182 5.14 -0.26 16.44
N MET A 183 4.62 -0.95 15.45
CA MET A 183 5.00 -2.34 15.15
C MET A 183 6.12 -2.32 14.11
N VAL A 184 7.17 -3.09 14.33
CA VAL A 184 8.23 -3.28 13.33
C VAL A 184 8.10 -4.66 12.74
N GLY A 185 7.90 -4.72 11.42
CA GLY A 185 7.72 -5.98 10.73
C GLY A 185 7.54 -5.77 9.22
N ARG A 186 7.65 -6.85 8.47
CA ARG A 186 7.46 -6.80 7.02
C ARG A 186 5.99 -6.46 6.71
N PRO A 187 5.73 -5.51 5.80
CA PRO A 187 4.38 -5.25 5.31
C PRO A 187 3.78 -6.49 4.66
N PRO A 188 2.51 -6.85 4.96
CA PRO A 188 1.87 -8.06 4.46
C PRO A 188 1.93 -8.25 2.94
N ARG A 189 1.80 -7.18 2.16
CA ARG A 189 1.91 -7.21 0.70
C ARG A 189 3.24 -7.77 0.21
N MET A 190 4.33 -7.58 0.96
CA MET A 190 5.66 -8.05 0.56
C MET A 190 5.84 -9.56 0.70
N THR A 191 4.96 -10.24 1.43
CA THR A 191 4.98 -11.71 1.55
C THR A 191 4.76 -12.36 0.20
N VAL A 192 3.77 -11.89 -0.57
CA VAL A 192 3.48 -12.40 -1.93
C VAL A 192 4.61 -12.04 -2.89
N SER A 193 5.06 -10.78 -2.92
CA SER A 193 6.14 -10.35 -3.81
C SER A 193 7.44 -11.13 -3.61
N VAL A 194 7.79 -11.44 -2.34
CA VAL A 194 8.98 -12.25 -2.01
C VAL A 194 8.80 -13.69 -2.45
N ALA A 195 7.63 -14.29 -2.24
CA ALA A 195 7.32 -15.65 -2.67
C ALA A 195 7.36 -15.77 -4.21
N ASP A 196 6.74 -14.84 -4.93
CA ASP A 196 6.78 -14.78 -6.40
C ASP A 196 8.21 -14.64 -6.92
N ARG A 197 9.02 -13.78 -6.30
CA ARG A 197 10.42 -13.60 -6.69
C ARG A 197 11.25 -14.88 -6.49
N ALA A 198 11.01 -15.60 -5.40
CA ALA A 198 11.67 -16.88 -5.15
C ALA A 198 11.25 -17.94 -6.19
N ALA A 199 9.97 -17.98 -6.57
CA ALA A 199 9.46 -18.89 -7.60
C ALA A 199 10.09 -18.61 -8.97
N VAL A 200 10.15 -17.33 -9.37
CA VAL A 200 10.82 -16.91 -10.64
C VAL A 200 12.30 -17.31 -10.65
N ALA A 201 13.00 -17.19 -9.53
CA ALA A 201 14.41 -17.58 -9.44
C ALA A 201 14.60 -19.11 -9.64
N VAL A 202 13.68 -19.93 -9.12
CA VAL A 202 13.69 -21.39 -9.32
C VAL A 202 13.35 -21.74 -10.78
N GLU A 203 12.30 -21.15 -11.32
CA GLU A 203 11.90 -21.36 -12.71
C GLU A 203 12.97 -20.90 -13.71
N GLY A 204 13.65 -19.77 -13.43
CA GLY A 204 14.74 -19.24 -14.27
C GLY A 204 15.96 -20.16 -14.27
N ALA A 205 16.22 -20.86 -13.16
CA ALA A 205 17.31 -21.86 -13.12
C ALA A 205 17.00 -23.10 -13.99
N ASP A 206 15.71 -23.46 -14.14
CA ASP A 206 15.28 -24.56 -14.98
C ASP A 206 15.11 -24.18 -16.48
N ARG A 207 14.91 -22.89 -16.77
CA ARG A 207 14.64 -22.38 -18.11
C ARG A 207 15.88 -22.09 -18.94
N GLY A 208 17.05 -22.56 -18.59
CA GLY A 208 18.34 -22.43 -19.24
C GLY A 208 18.35 -21.90 -20.67
N GLY A 209 18.20 -20.58 -20.88
CA GLY A 209 18.29 -19.96 -22.19
C GLY A 209 17.66 -18.55 -22.26
N ASP A 210 18.31 -17.67 -23.05
CA ASP A 210 17.95 -16.28 -23.37
C ASP A 210 16.66 -16.10 -24.22
N ASP A 211 15.83 -17.13 -24.37
CA ASP A 211 14.70 -17.14 -25.32
C ASP A 211 13.46 -16.39 -24.86
N HIS A 212 13.34 -16.07 -23.55
CA HIS A 212 12.18 -15.34 -23.05
C HIS A 212 12.46 -13.84 -22.94
N PRO A 213 11.55 -12.97 -23.42
CA PRO A 213 11.72 -11.53 -23.26
C PRO A 213 11.76 -11.16 -21.77
N ALA A 214 12.71 -10.32 -21.41
CA ALA A 214 12.75 -9.71 -20.09
C ALA A 214 11.52 -8.80 -19.90
N VAL A 215 11.06 -8.65 -18.67
CA VAL A 215 9.86 -7.86 -18.36
C VAL A 215 10.24 -6.64 -17.52
N LEU A 216 10.00 -5.45 -18.03
CA LEU A 216 10.06 -4.18 -17.32
C LEU A 216 8.66 -3.77 -16.87
N LEU A 217 8.55 -3.27 -15.63
CA LEU A 217 7.32 -2.66 -15.10
C LEU A 217 7.51 -1.14 -15.02
N TYR A 218 6.77 -0.39 -15.82
CA TYR A 218 6.69 1.08 -15.66
C TYR A 218 5.55 1.43 -14.71
N ALA A 219 5.93 1.96 -13.55
CA ALA A 219 5.01 2.33 -12.48
C ALA A 219 5.15 3.83 -12.14
N PRO A 220 4.55 4.74 -12.93
CA PRO A 220 4.61 6.16 -12.67
C PRO A 220 3.80 6.55 -11.45
N THR A 221 4.26 7.60 -10.75
CA THR A 221 3.50 8.19 -9.65
C THR A 221 2.30 8.97 -10.18
N TRP A 222 1.21 8.95 -9.45
CA TRP A 222 0.04 9.80 -9.70
C TRP A 222 0.40 11.29 -9.72
N ARG A 223 -0.22 12.04 -10.62
CA ARG A 223 -0.09 13.49 -10.72
C ARG A 223 -1.36 14.20 -10.20
N VAL A 224 -1.18 15.36 -9.59
CA VAL A 224 -2.32 16.25 -9.29
C VAL A 224 -3.03 16.58 -10.61
N PRO A 225 -4.39 16.66 -10.65
CA PRO A 225 -5.08 16.95 -11.89
C PRO A 225 -4.43 18.05 -12.73
N PRO A 226 -4.26 17.82 -14.06
CA PRO A 226 -5.05 16.90 -14.90
C PRO A 226 -4.74 15.39 -14.79
N GLY A 227 -3.72 14.95 -14.05
CA GLY A 227 -3.34 13.54 -13.91
C GLY A 227 -2.03 13.22 -14.64
N PHE A 228 -1.66 11.93 -14.69
CA PHE A 228 -0.50 11.45 -15.43
C PHE A 228 -0.80 11.42 -16.93
N ASP A 229 0.07 12.04 -17.74
CA ASP A 229 -0.03 12.02 -19.19
C ASP A 229 1.00 11.06 -19.79
N LEU A 230 0.49 9.96 -20.39
CA LEU A 230 1.33 8.95 -21.03
C LEU A 230 2.01 9.50 -22.29
N ALA A 231 1.36 10.38 -23.04
CA ALA A 231 1.92 10.94 -24.26
C ALA A 231 3.07 11.92 -23.98
N GLU A 232 3.05 12.60 -22.84
CA GLU A 232 4.16 13.40 -22.35
C GLU A 232 5.32 12.51 -21.87
N ALA A 233 5.00 11.45 -21.12
CA ALA A 233 6.01 10.54 -20.59
C ALA A 233 6.66 9.67 -21.67
N LEU A 234 5.91 9.20 -22.67
CA LEU A 234 6.36 8.33 -23.75
C LEU A 234 5.93 8.90 -25.12
N PRO A 235 6.57 9.99 -25.58
CA PRO A 235 6.12 10.75 -26.75
C PRO A 235 6.34 10.02 -28.09
N ASP A 236 7.25 9.07 -28.17
CA ASP A 236 7.56 8.30 -29.40
C ASP A 236 7.48 6.80 -29.14
N LEU A 237 6.27 6.25 -29.33
CA LEU A 237 6.02 4.83 -29.12
C LEU A 237 6.69 3.93 -30.14
N ASP A 238 7.07 4.45 -31.33
CA ASP A 238 7.78 3.65 -32.34
C ASP A 238 9.24 3.45 -31.94
N ALA A 239 9.89 4.49 -31.45
CA ALA A 239 11.25 4.40 -30.91
C ALA A 239 11.31 3.48 -29.68
N LEU A 240 10.30 3.54 -28.79
CA LEU A 240 10.19 2.66 -27.64
C LEU A 240 10.03 1.20 -28.05
N GLU A 241 9.12 0.92 -29.00
CA GLU A 241 8.83 -0.42 -29.49
C GLU A 241 10.07 -1.05 -30.14
N SER A 242 10.83 -0.26 -30.95
CA SER A 242 12.08 -0.70 -31.53
C SER A 242 13.12 -1.04 -30.47
N ALA A 243 13.33 -0.17 -29.48
CA ALA A 243 14.28 -0.41 -28.40
C ALA A 243 13.94 -1.65 -27.56
N LEU A 244 12.65 -1.85 -27.27
CA LEU A 244 12.16 -3.04 -26.55
C LEU A 244 12.37 -4.32 -27.36
N SER A 245 12.12 -4.27 -28.69
CA SER A 245 12.33 -5.39 -29.59
C SER A 245 13.80 -5.78 -29.68
N ASP A 246 14.69 -4.79 -29.90
CA ASP A 246 16.13 -5.00 -30.02
C ASP A 246 16.74 -5.57 -28.73
N ALA A 247 16.23 -5.14 -27.59
CA ALA A 247 16.67 -5.62 -26.27
C ALA A 247 15.98 -6.91 -25.81
N ASN A 248 15.12 -7.54 -26.62
CA ASN A 248 14.25 -8.66 -26.26
C ASN A 248 13.55 -8.42 -24.92
N THR A 249 12.86 -7.29 -24.80
CA THR A 249 12.22 -6.83 -23.56
C THR A 249 10.74 -6.52 -23.82
N ARG A 250 9.89 -6.71 -22.83
CA ARG A 250 8.47 -6.26 -22.79
C ARG A 250 8.32 -5.19 -21.71
N LEU A 251 7.43 -4.24 -21.92
CA LEU A 251 7.10 -3.19 -20.96
C LEU A 251 5.64 -3.33 -20.51
N LEU A 252 5.44 -3.57 -19.22
CA LEU A 252 4.14 -3.50 -18.58
C LEU A 252 3.97 -2.09 -18.01
N ILE A 253 2.92 -1.37 -18.37
CA ILE A 253 2.62 -0.04 -17.81
C ILE A 253 1.50 -0.20 -16.78
N LYS A 254 1.80 0.07 -15.52
CA LYS A 254 0.87 0.06 -14.39
C LYS A 254 0.66 1.47 -13.88
N ALA A 255 -0.32 2.16 -14.42
CA ALA A 255 -0.72 3.48 -13.94
C ALA A 255 -1.36 3.43 -12.54
N HIS A 256 -1.45 4.58 -11.88
CA HIS A 256 -2.10 4.66 -10.58
C HIS A 256 -3.62 4.42 -10.70
N LEU A 257 -4.25 3.92 -9.65
CA LEU A 257 -5.68 3.60 -9.59
C LEU A 257 -6.60 4.76 -10.04
N TYR A 258 -6.17 5.99 -9.83
CA TYR A 258 -6.95 7.19 -10.19
C TYR A 258 -6.66 7.72 -11.60
N ASP A 259 -5.66 7.21 -12.29
CA ASP A 259 -5.31 7.65 -13.63
C ASP A 259 -6.09 6.84 -14.68
N LYS A 260 -6.58 7.53 -15.71
CA LYS A 260 -7.21 6.91 -16.88
C LYS A 260 -6.23 6.99 -18.04
N VAL A 261 -5.37 6.00 -18.13
CA VAL A 261 -4.36 5.89 -19.16
C VAL A 261 -4.86 4.98 -20.28
N MET A 262 -4.62 5.37 -21.51
CA MET A 262 -4.91 4.56 -22.71
C MET A 262 -3.73 4.61 -23.66
N LEU A 263 -3.41 3.48 -24.26
CA LEU A 263 -2.50 3.44 -25.40
C LEU A 263 -3.24 3.90 -26.65
N PRO A 264 -2.66 4.76 -27.48
CA PRO A 264 -3.32 5.24 -28.70
C PRO A 264 -3.46 4.15 -29.76
N ARG A 265 -2.68 3.09 -29.67
CA ARG A 265 -2.69 1.93 -30.56
C ARG A 265 -2.17 0.69 -29.82
N LEU A 266 -2.43 -0.49 -30.39
CA LEU A 266 -1.80 -1.72 -29.92
C LEU A 266 -0.30 -1.71 -30.25
N LEU A 267 0.48 -2.26 -29.33
CA LEU A 267 1.92 -2.43 -29.44
C LEU A 267 2.26 -3.89 -29.12
N ASP A 268 3.29 -4.44 -29.77
CA ASP A 268 3.65 -5.84 -29.59
C ASP A 268 4.43 -6.08 -28.28
N ARG A 269 5.19 -5.07 -27.84
CA ARG A 269 6.08 -5.14 -26.68
C ARG A 269 5.62 -4.33 -25.47
N VAL A 270 4.52 -3.54 -25.60
CA VAL A 270 3.98 -2.69 -24.53
C VAL A 270 2.57 -3.12 -24.18
N GLU A 271 2.32 -3.38 -22.92
CA GLU A 271 1.04 -3.80 -22.39
C GLU A 271 0.59 -2.86 -21.26
N LEU A 272 -0.67 -2.42 -21.32
CA LEU A 272 -1.27 -1.64 -20.26
C LEU A 272 -1.94 -2.58 -19.25
N VAL A 273 -1.43 -2.60 -18.03
CA VAL A 273 -1.98 -3.42 -16.95
C VAL A 273 -3.26 -2.77 -16.41
N PRO A 274 -4.32 -3.55 -16.16
CA PRO A 274 -5.55 -3.03 -15.55
C PRO A 274 -5.28 -2.29 -14.23
N ASN A 275 -6.00 -1.19 -14.01
CA ASN A 275 -5.79 -0.35 -12.81
C ASN A 275 -6.10 -1.08 -11.50
N GLU A 276 -6.96 -2.08 -11.54
CA GLU A 276 -7.35 -2.92 -10.40
C GLU A 276 -6.30 -3.99 -10.04
N ALA A 277 -5.32 -4.24 -10.94
CA ALA A 277 -4.25 -5.18 -10.67
C ALA A 277 -3.38 -4.68 -9.51
N GLU A 278 -3.05 -5.58 -8.60
CA GLU A 278 -2.22 -5.25 -7.44
C GLU A 278 -0.74 -5.25 -7.85
N ILE A 279 -0.06 -4.13 -7.62
CA ILE A 279 1.34 -3.95 -8.03
C ILE A 279 2.26 -4.97 -7.35
N ASN A 280 1.93 -5.39 -6.13
CA ASN A 280 2.74 -6.34 -5.36
C ASN A 280 2.62 -7.79 -5.86
N GLU A 281 1.60 -8.11 -6.65
CA GLU A 281 1.48 -9.38 -7.38
C GLU A 281 2.29 -9.37 -8.69
N LEU A 282 2.63 -8.19 -9.19
CA LEU A 282 3.41 -8.01 -10.43
C LEU A 282 4.90 -7.91 -10.15
N ILE A 283 5.28 -7.08 -9.16
CA ILE A 283 6.68 -6.70 -8.94
C ILE A 283 7.59 -7.90 -8.64
N GLY A 284 7.09 -8.94 -8.01
CA GLY A 284 7.85 -10.18 -7.75
C GLY A 284 8.22 -10.95 -9.03
N ARG A 285 7.53 -10.70 -10.14
CA ARG A 285 7.61 -11.45 -11.39
C ARG A 285 8.29 -10.71 -12.53
N VAL A 286 8.73 -9.45 -12.30
CA VAL A 286 9.39 -8.65 -13.32
C VAL A 286 10.91 -8.63 -13.13
N ASP A 287 11.64 -8.33 -14.20
CA ASP A 287 13.11 -8.28 -14.21
C ASP A 287 13.66 -6.90 -13.89
N GLY A 288 12.84 -5.85 -14.06
CA GLY A 288 13.21 -4.48 -13.74
C GLY A 288 11.99 -3.59 -13.54
N VAL A 289 12.21 -2.46 -12.89
CA VAL A 289 11.19 -1.44 -12.64
C VAL A 289 11.64 -0.10 -13.20
N VAL A 290 10.78 0.56 -13.96
CA VAL A 290 10.92 1.97 -14.34
C VAL A 290 9.96 2.76 -13.48
N THR A 291 10.42 3.76 -12.76
CA THR A 291 9.58 4.58 -11.89
C THR A 291 10.17 5.97 -11.70
N ASP A 292 9.42 6.85 -11.02
CA ASP A 292 9.81 8.23 -10.78
C ASP A 292 9.87 8.56 -9.28
N TYR A 293 8.77 9.01 -8.69
CA TYR A 293 8.64 9.45 -7.29
C TYR A 293 7.82 8.47 -6.44
N SER A 294 7.76 7.22 -6.87
CA SER A 294 6.95 6.19 -6.23
C SER A 294 7.72 5.41 -5.18
N SER A 295 7.06 5.09 -4.07
CA SER A 295 7.61 4.21 -3.03
C SER A 295 7.82 2.76 -3.50
N VAL A 296 7.36 2.38 -4.69
CA VAL A 296 7.60 1.07 -5.30
C VAL A 296 9.10 0.78 -5.49
N MET A 297 9.92 1.82 -5.60
CA MET A 297 11.37 1.69 -5.63
C MET A 297 11.94 0.96 -4.41
N PHE A 298 11.36 1.18 -3.24
CA PHE A 298 11.78 0.49 -2.02
C PHE A 298 11.35 -0.98 -2.02
N ASP A 299 10.19 -1.30 -2.58
CA ASP A 299 9.74 -2.68 -2.75
C ASP A 299 10.67 -3.43 -3.74
N ALA A 300 11.05 -2.79 -4.85
CA ALA A 300 12.05 -3.30 -5.78
C ALA A 300 13.43 -3.51 -5.11
N ALA A 301 13.84 -2.58 -4.25
CA ALA A 301 15.10 -2.69 -3.49
C ALA A 301 15.13 -3.93 -2.58
N LEU A 302 14.02 -4.23 -1.88
CA LEU A 302 13.90 -5.45 -1.08
C LEU A 302 14.06 -6.71 -1.93
N LEU A 303 13.43 -6.73 -3.09
CA LEU A 303 13.44 -7.86 -4.02
C LEU A 303 14.71 -7.95 -4.87
N ARG A 304 15.63 -6.99 -4.70
CA ARG A 304 16.87 -6.86 -5.50
C ARG A 304 16.58 -6.77 -7.01
N ILE A 305 15.50 -6.10 -7.37
CA ILE A 305 15.13 -5.86 -8.76
C ILE A 305 15.77 -4.54 -9.22
N PRO A 306 16.40 -4.49 -10.40
CA PRO A 306 16.92 -3.27 -10.99
C PRO A 306 15.86 -2.17 -11.10
N VAL A 307 16.25 -0.92 -10.83
CA VAL A 307 15.36 0.24 -10.90
C VAL A 307 15.96 1.31 -11.81
N VAL A 308 15.20 1.71 -12.82
CA VAL A 308 15.45 2.89 -13.66
C VAL A 308 14.58 4.03 -13.14
N PHE A 309 15.19 5.10 -12.70
CA PHE A 309 14.45 6.30 -12.34
C PHE A 309 14.22 7.17 -13.58
N TYR A 310 12.94 7.48 -13.83
CA TYR A 310 12.53 8.30 -14.98
C TYR A 310 11.72 9.54 -14.53
N PRO A 311 12.38 10.53 -13.89
CA PRO A 311 11.73 11.74 -13.39
C PRO A 311 11.67 12.84 -14.47
N PHE A 312 11.05 12.58 -15.61
CA PHE A 312 11.00 13.46 -16.77
C PHE A 312 10.38 14.84 -16.47
N ASP A 313 9.50 14.92 -15.49
CA ASP A 313 8.75 16.11 -15.09
C ASP A 313 9.11 16.60 -13.66
N LEU A 314 10.31 16.33 -13.14
CA LEU A 314 10.70 16.59 -11.74
C LEU A 314 10.38 18.01 -11.28
N ALA A 315 10.70 19.02 -12.09
CA ALA A 315 10.49 20.42 -11.72
C ALA A 315 9.00 20.75 -11.56
N ASP A 316 8.16 20.25 -12.45
CA ASP A 316 6.72 20.46 -12.43
C ASP A 316 6.07 19.66 -11.31
N TYR A 317 6.50 18.43 -11.12
CA TYR A 317 6.04 17.58 -10.04
C TYR A 317 6.31 18.19 -8.66
N VAL A 318 7.53 18.66 -8.39
CA VAL A 318 7.88 19.33 -7.12
C VAL A 318 7.06 20.60 -6.92
N ARG A 319 6.85 21.38 -8.00
CA ARG A 319 6.03 22.61 -7.94
C ARG A 319 4.57 22.31 -7.63
N ALA A 320 4.00 21.27 -8.23
CA ALA A 320 2.60 20.88 -8.04
C ALA A 320 2.39 20.07 -6.75
N SER A 321 3.44 19.47 -6.20
CA SER A 321 3.34 18.62 -5.02
C SER A 321 2.86 19.39 -3.79
N SER A 322 2.02 18.75 -3.01
CA SER A 322 1.54 19.30 -1.73
C SER A 322 2.51 19.08 -0.56
N THR A 323 3.66 18.44 -0.81
CA THR A 323 4.67 18.09 0.22
C THR A 323 6.05 17.92 -0.42
N SER A 324 7.10 18.01 0.39
CA SER A 324 8.49 17.78 -0.02
C SER A 324 8.87 16.29 0.09
N PHE A 325 9.99 15.91 -0.51
CA PHE A 325 10.60 14.61 -0.26
C PHE A 325 11.10 14.48 1.18
N ALA A 326 11.00 13.27 1.73
CA ALA A 326 11.55 12.92 3.05
C ALA A 326 13.03 12.50 2.95
N PHE A 327 13.48 12.16 1.75
CA PHE A 327 14.86 11.80 1.41
C PHE A 327 15.44 12.81 0.41
N ASP A 328 16.76 12.90 0.34
CA ASP A 328 17.44 13.58 -0.75
C ASP A 328 17.27 12.74 -2.04
N TYR A 329 16.29 13.13 -2.85
CA TYR A 329 15.92 12.39 -4.06
C TYR A 329 17.08 12.30 -5.05
N GLU A 330 17.85 13.36 -5.26
CA GLU A 330 18.97 13.37 -6.18
C GLU A 330 20.08 12.40 -5.76
N SER A 331 20.36 12.32 -4.48
CA SER A 331 21.31 11.32 -3.95
C SER A 331 20.77 9.90 -4.08
N LEU A 332 19.46 9.72 -3.93
CA LEU A 332 18.80 8.42 -4.00
C LEU A 332 18.85 7.81 -5.40
N VAL A 333 18.68 8.63 -6.46
CA VAL A 333 18.61 8.17 -7.86
C VAL A 333 19.95 8.21 -8.58
N LYS A 334 21.01 8.67 -7.93
CA LYS A 334 22.31 8.89 -8.54
C LYS A 334 22.85 7.64 -9.25
N GLY A 335 23.18 7.79 -10.54
CA GLY A 335 23.74 6.73 -11.38
C GLY A 335 22.71 5.80 -12.03
N HIS A 336 21.42 5.96 -11.70
CA HIS A 336 20.34 5.08 -12.17
C HIS A 336 19.16 5.88 -12.74
N VAL A 337 19.45 7.06 -13.31
CA VAL A 337 18.44 8.02 -13.74
C VAL A 337 18.51 8.29 -15.23
N ALA A 338 17.36 8.18 -15.90
CA ALA A 338 17.08 8.70 -17.23
C ALA A 338 16.18 9.94 -17.07
N ARG A 339 16.69 11.12 -17.38
CA ARG A 339 15.95 12.39 -17.18
C ARG A 339 15.15 12.81 -18.39
N THR A 340 15.49 12.25 -19.54
CA THR A 340 14.82 12.49 -20.80
C THR A 340 14.30 11.20 -21.40
N TYR A 341 13.34 11.34 -22.31
CA TYR A 341 12.81 10.18 -23.02
C TYR A 341 13.90 9.45 -23.85
N ALA A 342 14.79 10.21 -24.51
CA ALA A 342 15.89 9.63 -25.26
C ALA A 342 16.82 8.78 -24.36
N GLU A 343 17.17 9.28 -23.17
CA GLU A 343 17.96 8.51 -22.20
C GLU A 343 17.24 7.23 -21.75
N LEU A 344 15.90 7.28 -21.56
CA LEU A 344 15.13 6.10 -21.22
C LEU A 344 15.19 5.05 -22.33
N VAL A 345 14.99 5.46 -23.58
CA VAL A 345 15.06 4.59 -24.76
C VAL A 345 16.46 3.98 -24.87
N ASP A 346 17.52 4.78 -24.69
CA ASP A 346 18.92 4.31 -24.75
C ASP A 346 19.22 3.28 -23.65
N VAL A 347 18.76 3.50 -22.44
CA VAL A 347 18.92 2.57 -21.30
C VAL A 347 18.20 1.25 -21.56
N ILE A 348 17.01 1.29 -22.17
CA ILE A 348 16.27 0.08 -22.56
C ILE A 348 16.98 -0.64 -23.69
N HIS A 349 17.32 0.06 -24.77
CA HIS A 349 17.97 -0.50 -25.95
C HIS A 349 19.31 -1.17 -25.62
N SER A 350 20.15 -0.51 -24.84
CA SER A 350 21.45 -1.04 -24.43
C SER A 350 21.37 -2.17 -23.40
N GLY A 351 20.21 -2.37 -22.75
CA GLY A 351 20.05 -3.31 -21.64
C GLY A 351 20.81 -2.91 -20.37
N ALA A 352 21.35 -1.69 -20.28
CA ALA A 352 22.13 -1.20 -19.14
C ALA A 352 21.35 -1.27 -17.82
N TRP A 353 20.02 -1.14 -17.87
CA TRP A 353 19.15 -1.24 -16.70
C TRP A 353 19.30 -2.55 -15.92
N ARG A 354 19.70 -3.65 -16.54
CA ARG A 354 19.84 -4.97 -15.90
C ARG A 354 20.87 -4.99 -14.77
N THR A 355 21.81 -4.06 -14.79
CA THR A 355 22.88 -3.92 -13.78
C THR A 355 22.60 -2.84 -12.74
N TRP A 356 21.50 -2.11 -12.86
CA TRP A 356 21.16 -1.00 -11.99
C TRP A 356 20.49 -1.50 -10.70
N THR A 357 21.29 -1.82 -9.71
CA THR A 357 20.81 -2.28 -8.42
C THR A 357 20.72 -1.13 -7.42
N PHE A 358 19.70 -1.17 -6.61
CA PHE A 358 19.51 -0.17 -5.56
C PHE A 358 20.66 -0.21 -4.54
N PRO A 359 21.19 0.94 -4.08
CA PRO A 359 22.31 0.97 -3.14
C PRO A 359 21.98 0.15 -1.88
N PRO A 360 22.86 -0.80 -1.47
CA PRO A 360 22.61 -1.63 -0.30
C PRO A 360 22.34 -0.82 0.97
N GLU A 361 23.02 0.31 1.13
CA GLU A 361 22.89 1.20 2.30
C GLU A 361 21.48 1.76 2.43
N VAL A 362 20.86 2.16 1.29
CA VAL A 362 19.48 2.67 1.28
C VAL A 362 18.49 1.54 1.55
N ARG A 363 18.72 0.36 0.95
CA ARG A 363 17.90 -0.82 1.23
C ARG A 363 17.94 -1.16 2.71
N ASP A 364 19.14 -1.24 3.30
CA ASP A 364 19.32 -1.64 4.70
C ASP A 364 18.77 -0.57 5.66
N GLN A 365 18.85 0.72 5.29
CA GLN A 365 18.22 1.81 6.04
C GLN A 365 16.70 1.65 6.09
N VAL A 366 16.09 1.23 4.99
CA VAL A 366 14.63 1.17 4.84
C VAL A 366 14.07 -0.15 5.36
N TRP A 367 14.74 -1.28 5.08
CA TRP A 367 14.26 -2.61 5.40
C TRP A 367 14.95 -3.27 6.61
N GLY A 368 16.03 -2.66 7.12
CA GLY A 368 16.88 -3.21 8.18
C GLY A 368 18.06 -4.00 7.63
N GLU A 369 19.12 -4.11 8.45
CA GLU A 369 20.32 -4.89 8.12
C GLU A 369 20.05 -6.40 8.15
N GLY A 370 20.64 -7.12 7.21
CA GLY A 370 20.65 -8.59 7.21
C GLY A 370 20.40 -9.21 5.83
N PRO A 371 20.72 -10.52 5.65
CA PRO A 371 20.20 -11.26 4.52
C PRO A 371 18.69 -11.13 4.58
N GLY A 372 18.09 -10.65 3.46
CA GLY A 372 16.67 -10.32 3.38
C GLY A 372 15.86 -11.28 4.26
N PRO A 373 14.98 -10.78 5.11
CA PRO A 373 14.52 -11.46 6.31
C PRO A 373 14.23 -12.91 6.00
N ALA A 374 14.84 -13.81 6.78
CA ALA A 374 14.42 -15.20 6.79
C ALA A 374 12.90 -15.17 6.80
N MET A 375 12.25 -15.90 5.90
CA MET A 375 10.80 -15.92 5.74
C MET A 375 10.14 -16.57 6.97
N VAL A 376 10.31 -15.92 8.12
CA VAL A 376 9.41 -16.13 9.25
C VAL A 376 8.07 -15.56 8.77
N ASP A 377 7.01 -16.29 9.00
CA ASP A 377 5.66 -15.85 8.67
C ASP A 377 5.32 -14.56 9.41
N SER A 378 5.78 -13.45 8.85
CA SER A 378 5.64 -12.11 9.43
C SER A 378 4.18 -11.69 9.60
N ASN A 379 3.25 -12.32 8.87
CA ASN A 379 1.84 -12.07 9.01
C ASN A 379 1.28 -12.71 10.28
N SER A 380 1.68 -13.93 10.63
CA SER A 380 1.30 -14.56 11.90
C SER A 380 1.84 -13.79 13.11
N ASP A 381 3.06 -13.26 13.03
CA ASP A 381 3.62 -12.41 14.10
C ASP A 381 2.81 -11.11 14.26
N LEU A 382 2.42 -10.46 13.15
CA LEU A 382 1.55 -9.28 13.17
C LEU A 382 0.19 -9.60 13.79
N VAL A 383 -0.43 -10.71 13.39
CA VAL A 383 -1.71 -11.17 13.96
C VAL A 383 -1.56 -11.38 15.45
N GLY A 384 -0.46 -12.02 15.92
CA GLY A 384 -0.17 -12.22 17.34
C GLY A 384 -0.07 -10.89 18.10
N GLN A 385 0.68 -9.92 17.59
CA GLN A 385 0.81 -8.59 18.22
C GLN A 385 -0.55 -7.87 18.31
N ILE A 386 -1.33 -7.86 17.24
CA ILE A 386 -2.65 -7.22 17.18
C ILE A 386 -3.61 -7.93 18.17
N THR A 387 -3.61 -9.26 18.19
CA THR A 387 -4.45 -10.07 19.07
C THR A 387 -4.14 -9.79 20.55
N ASN A 388 -2.86 -9.67 20.91
CA ASN A 388 -2.44 -9.34 22.28
C ASN A 388 -3.00 -7.99 22.74
N VAL A 389 -2.94 -6.96 21.89
CA VAL A 389 -3.51 -5.63 22.20
C VAL A 389 -5.03 -5.69 22.29
N ALA A 390 -5.70 -6.38 21.38
CA ALA A 390 -7.15 -6.54 21.41
C ALA A 390 -7.63 -7.31 22.64
N THR A 391 -6.94 -8.41 22.99
CA THR A 391 -7.28 -9.23 24.16
C THR A 391 -7.02 -8.48 25.47
N SER A 392 -5.94 -7.70 25.54
CA SER A 392 -5.68 -6.82 26.70
C SER A 392 -6.79 -5.79 26.90
N ARG A 393 -7.40 -5.28 25.83
CA ARG A 393 -8.46 -4.25 25.89
C ARG A 393 -9.84 -4.83 26.15
N PHE A 394 -10.18 -5.99 25.57
CA PHE A 394 -11.56 -6.51 25.56
C PHE A 394 -11.72 -7.84 26.30
N GLY A 395 -10.63 -8.39 26.85
CA GLY A 395 -10.58 -9.73 27.42
C GLY A 395 -10.42 -10.82 26.35
N PRO A 396 -10.10 -12.06 26.77
CA PRO A 396 -9.95 -13.19 25.86
C PRO A 396 -11.24 -13.47 25.10
N ALA A 397 -11.12 -13.94 23.86
CA ALA A 397 -12.26 -14.37 23.06
C ALA A 397 -12.99 -15.49 23.80
N ARG A 398 -14.28 -15.30 24.05
CA ARG A 398 -15.13 -16.39 24.52
C ARG A 398 -15.41 -17.28 23.31
N PHE A 399 -14.58 -18.29 23.10
CA PHE A 399 -14.85 -19.31 22.09
C PHE A 399 -16.19 -19.96 22.43
N GLY A 400 -17.21 -19.74 21.58
CA GLY A 400 -18.42 -20.54 21.64
C GLY A 400 -17.98 -21.99 21.44
N ARG A 401 -18.28 -22.86 22.43
CA ARG A 401 -18.07 -24.29 22.29
C ARG A 401 -18.64 -24.70 20.93
N ALA A 402 -17.76 -25.21 20.04
CA ALA A 402 -18.19 -25.90 18.86
C ALA A 402 -19.26 -26.91 19.31
N ARG A 403 -20.47 -26.82 18.77
CA ARG A 403 -21.44 -27.89 18.93
C ARG A 403 -20.82 -29.11 18.28
N VAL A 404 -20.21 -29.95 19.09
CA VAL A 404 -19.90 -31.32 18.73
C VAL A 404 -21.27 -31.93 18.42
N GLY A 405 -21.55 -32.13 17.13
CA GLY A 405 -22.72 -32.84 16.69
C GLY A 405 -22.67 -34.24 17.27
N GLY A 406 -23.46 -34.45 18.31
CA GLY A 406 -23.71 -35.79 18.83
C GLY A 406 -24.39 -36.60 17.76
N SER A 407 -23.72 -37.56 17.19
CA SER A 407 -24.31 -38.71 16.57
C SER A 407 -25.00 -39.52 17.71
N ALA A 408 -26.29 -39.47 17.72
CA ALA A 408 -27.09 -40.42 18.51
C ALA A 408 -27.22 -41.74 17.76
N PRO A 409 -27.32 -42.87 18.51
CA PRO A 409 -27.23 -44.25 18.02
C PRO A 409 -28.36 -44.66 17.07
#